data_3cb9f538c73c382cc66c0977a81a7ee0
#
_entry.id   3cb9f538c73c382cc66c0977a81a7ee0
#
_cell.length_a   1.000
_cell.length_b   1.000
_cell.length_c   1.000
_cell.angle_alpha   90.00
_cell.angle_beta   90.00
_cell.angle_gamma   90.00
#
_symmetry.space_group_name_H-M   'P 1'
#
loop_
_entity.id
_entity.type
_entity.pdbx_description
1 polymer ?
#
loop_
_entity_poly.entity_id
_entity_poly.type
_entity_poly.pdbx_seq_one_letter_code
_entity_poly.pdbx_strand_id
1 'polypeptide(L)'
;MREAGVLMPVSALPSSVGAGELGEAAFHFIELLKKNHVRIWQILPLNPVGYGNSPYQPYSSCAGDDIYISLDTLAEEGLLKKSPMPFLEKCKKVDYERVRQYREPYLRAAFMAFVEQKGYEKQEYKEFAAQSWVYEYGVFRALKKANNGACWNEWPEEDRTWPENRHVLDTEAEAEARYQMFLQYIFYTQWMKVKKAANEAGIQIMGDVPFYVGQDSVDVWGGKDNFLLDTDGRPIFIAGVPPDYFSAVGQRWGNPIYDWEHMKEQDYQFWTDRIGYSNKLFDIIRIDHFRAFDTYWKIPASCPTAIEGEWIEAPGYEVIDILQEKIPRLNLVAEDLGDLRPEVLTLKDHYHLKGMKVFLFSVETGGKYARDIFHDVENMIFYTGTHDNDTVMEWYGRLSTAAKRKFRKFLKRNGAKQGSVKDRVLAYTLGNQAEYAIIPLADILGLGKEGHINTPGTIGSPNWEWHLPDFVQAEKELASYGRLIVKTGRS
;
A
#
# COMPACT_ATOMS: atom_id res chain seq x y z
N MET A 1 15.09 14.99 -13.50
CA MET A 1 15.11 16.06 -12.45
C MET A 1 15.10 15.32 -11.11
N ARG A 2 15.85 15.77 -10.10
CA ARG A 2 15.82 15.08 -8.80
C ARG A 2 14.68 15.62 -7.96
N GLU A 3 13.85 14.73 -7.40
CA GLU A 3 12.66 15.11 -6.65
C GLU A 3 12.68 14.54 -5.23
N ALA A 4 11.95 15.20 -4.34
CA ALA A 4 11.76 14.75 -2.97
C ALA A 4 10.32 14.31 -2.73
N GLY A 5 10.17 13.23 -1.96
CA GLY A 5 8.88 12.67 -1.58
C GLY A 5 8.72 12.48 -0.08
N VAL A 6 7.48 12.21 0.31
CA VAL A 6 7.10 11.82 1.67
C VAL A 6 6.28 10.55 1.59
N LEU A 7 6.64 9.54 2.39
CA LEU A 7 5.81 8.36 2.62
C LEU A 7 4.90 8.64 3.82
N MET A 8 3.60 8.60 3.57
CA MET A 8 2.56 8.81 4.59
C MET A 8 1.32 8.00 4.24
N PRO A 9 0.97 6.96 5.01
CA PRO A 9 -0.26 6.21 4.80
C PRO A 9 -1.49 7.12 4.94
N VAL A 10 -2.52 6.91 4.12
CA VAL A 10 -3.77 7.67 4.25
C VAL A 10 -4.42 7.42 5.60
N SER A 11 -4.41 6.16 6.09
CA SER A 11 -4.92 5.80 7.42
C SER A 11 -4.29 6.59 8.56
N ALA A 12 -3.06 7.08 8.38
CA ALA A 12 -2.31 7.80 9.40
C ALA A 12 -2.54 9.32 9.39
N LEU A 13 -3.31 9.88 8.46
CA LEU A 13 -3.69 11.30 8.46
C LEU A 13 -4.54 11.66 9.69
N PRO A 14 -4.41 12.87 10.26
CA PRO A 14 -5.26 13.30 11.36
C PRO A 14 -6.75 13.17 11.04
N SER A 15 -7.53 12.71 12.01
CA SER A 15 -8.97 12.55 11.86
C SER A 15 -9.70 12.67 13.20
N SER A 16 -10.91 13.19 13.17
CA SER A 16 -11.82 13.22 14.33
C SER A 16 -12.53 11.89 14.58
N VAL A 17 -12.43 10.96 13.65
CA VAL A 17 -13.09 9.63 13.72
C VAL A 17 -12.12 8.47 13.89
N GLY A 18 -10.84 8.76 14.09
CA GLY A 18 -9.84 7.78 14.54
C GLY A 18 -9.06 7.06 13.46
N ALA A 19 -9.31 7.33 12.18
CA ALA A 19 -8.50 6.91 11.03
C ALA A 19 -8.53 8.00 9.97
N GLY A 20 -7.44 8.16 9.24
CA GLY A 20 -7.34 9.15 8.16
C GLY A 20 -8.39 8.93 7.07
N GLU A 21 -8.91 10.01 6.52
CA GLU A 21 -10.01 10.04 5.55
C GLU A 21 -9.63 10.84 4.31
N LEU A 22 -10.35 10.60 3.21
CA LEU A 22 -10.25 11.32 1.93
C LEU A 22 -11.01 12.67 1.97
N GLY A 23 -10.82 13.41 3.05
CA GLY A 23 -11.49 14.68 3.35
C GLY A 23 -10.49 15.80 3.61
N GLU A 24 -10.88 16.77 4.46
CA GLU A 24 -10.13 17.99 4.75
C GLU A 24 -8.66 17.73 5.09
N ALA A 25 -8.36 16.70 5.90
CA ALA A 25 -7.00 16.38 6.30
C ALA A 25 -6.11 15.98 5.12
N ALA A 26 -6.66 15.25 4.13
CA ALA A 26 -5.90 14.88 2.93
C ALA A 26 -5.60 16.12 2.07
N PHE A 27 -6.54 17.01 1.87
CA PHE A 27 -6.33 18.26 1.14
C PHE A 27 -5.36 19.20 1.86
N HIS A 28 -5.48 19.31 3.18
CA HIS A 28 -4.53 20.10 3.99
C HIS A 28 -3.10 19.53 3.89
N PHE A 29 -2.96 18.20 3.91
CA PHE A 29 -1.65 17.57 3.74
C PHE A 29 -1.04 17.86 2.36
N ILE A 30 -1.83 17.82 1.29
CA ILE A 30 -1.40 18.23 -0.06
C ILE A 30 -0.87 19.67 -0.08
N GLU A 31 -1.56 20.61 0.56
CA GLU A 31 -1.09 22.00 0.65
C GLU A 31 0.21 22.12 1.45
N LEU A 32 0.38 21.32 2.52
CA LEU A 32 1.65 21.27 3.27
C LEU A 32 2.79 20.71 2.40
N LEU A 33 2.56 19.67 1.63
CA LEU A 33 3.54 19.09 0.71
C LEU A 33 3.95 20.10 -0.36
N LYS A 34 2.98 20.74 -1.03
CA LYS A 34 3.18 21.79 -2.05
C LYS A 34 4.03 22.94 -1.51
N LYS A 35 3.62 23.50 -0.36
CA LYS A 35 4.31 24.62 0.31
C LYS A 35 5.77 24.31 0.61
N ASN A 36 6.09 23.03 0.83
CA ASN A 36 7.41 22.56 1.22
C ASN A 36 8.18 21.84 0.10
N HIS A 37 7.79 22.10 -1.16
CA HIS A 37 8.48 21.60 -2.37
C HIS A 37 8.55 20.08 -2.50
N VAL A 38 7.65 19.35 -1.84
CA VAL A 38 7.50 17.89 -2.00
C VAL A 38 6.77 17.60 -3.31
N ARG A 39 7.27 16.68 -4.11
CA ARG A 39 6.73 16.33 -5.42
C ARG A 39 6.10 14.93 -5.49
N ILE A 40 6.36 14.08 -4.49
CA ILE A 40 5.83 12.73 -4.45
C ILE A 40 5.21 12.48 -3.06
N TRP A 41 3.95 12.07 -3.07
CA TRP A 41 3.30 11.49 -1.90
C TRP A 41 3.19 9.99 -2.11
N GLN A 42 4.02 9.22 -1.42
CA GLN A 42 3.92 7.76 -1.40
C GLN A 42 2.94 7.34 -0.31
N ILE A 43 2.01 6.47 -0.69
CA ILE A 43 1.02 5.87 0.21
C ILE A 43 1.23 4.36 0.28
N LEU A 44 0.54 3.70 1.22
CA LEU A 44 0.39 2.25 1.27
C LEU A 44 -0.86 1.83 0.49
N PRO A 45 -1.07 0.51 0.22
CA PRO A 45 -2.25 0.05 -0.49
C PRO A 45 -3.54 0.57 0.15
N LEU A 46 -4.49 1.01 -0.69
CA LEU A 46 -5.78 1.58 -0.25
C LEU A 46 -6.89 0.53 -0.15
N ASN A 47 -6.55 -0.72 -0.38
CA ASN A 47 -7.50 -1.81 -0.51
C ASN A 47 -8.08 -2.23 0.85
N PRO A 48 -9.29 -2.86 0.86
CA PRO A 48 -9.95 -3.27 2.09
C PRO A 48 -9.11 -4.31 2.82
N VAL A 49 -8.66 -3.97 4.03
CA VAL A 49 -7.77 -4.84 4.81
C VAL A 49 -8.51 -6.08 5.34
N GLY A 50 -7.83 -7.22 5.26
CA GLY A 50 -8.27 -8.50 5.79
C GLY A 50 -7.67 -8.81 7.14
N TYR A 51 -7.20 -10.03 7.29
CA TYR A 51 -6.63 -10.54 8.53
C TYR A 51 -5.41 -9.72 8.99
N GLY A 52 -5.40 -9.36 10.27
CA GLY A 52 -4.31 -8.61 10.89
C GLY A 52 -4.22 -7.14 10.48
N ASN A 53 -5.23 -6.60 9.80
CA ASN A 53 -5.28 -5.24 9.26
C ASN A 53 -4.13 -4.89 8.30
N SER A 54 -3.50 -5.91 7.70
CA SER A 54 -2.41 -5.70 6.75
C SER A 54 -2.96 -5.22 5.40
N PRO A 55 -2.49 -4.09 4.87
CA PRO A 55 -2.87 -3.64 3.54
C PRO A 55 -2.31 -4.52 2.41
N TYR A 56 -1.38 -5.44 2.74
CA TYR A 56 -0.79 -6.41 1.80
C TYR A 56 -1.52 -7.76 1.74
N GLN A 57 -2.61 -7.89 2.51
CA GLN A 57 -3.52 -9.05 2.49
C GLN A 57 -4.98 -8.56 2.29
N PRO A 58 -5.26 -7.85 1.19
CA PRO A 58 -6.58 -7.23 0.99
C PRO A 58 -7.63 -8.24 0.53
N TYR A 59 -8.90 -7.90 0.75
CA TYR A 59 -10.05 -8.62 0.19
C TYR A 59 -10.24 -8.40 -1.32
N SER A 60 -9.57 -7.42 -1.91
CA SER A 60 -9.64 -7.11 -3.33
C SER A 60 -8.43 -6.29 -3.76
N SER A 61 -7.91 -6.53 -4.94
CA SER A 61 -6.86 -5.71 -5.55
C SER A 61 -7.40 -4.44 -6.24
N CYS A 62 -8.72 -4.34 -6.45
CA CYS A 62 -9.35 -3.18 -7.08
C CYS A 62 -10.13 -2.30 -6.08
N ALA A 63 -10.85 -2.90 -5.14
CA ALA A 63 -11.69 -2.16 -4.21
C ALA A 63 -10.86 -1.27 -3.27
N GLY A 64 -11.46 -0.13 -2.86
CA GLY A 64 -10.91 0.72 -1.82
C GLY A 64 -11.53 0.44 -0.45
N ASP A 65 -10.76 0.65 0.61
CA ASP A 65 -11.26 0.47 1.98
C ASP A 65 -12.21 1.60 2.36
N ASP A 66 -13.41 1.24 2.81
CA ASP A 66 -14.47 2.16 3.23
C ASP A 66 -14.09 2.99 4.46
N ILE A 67 -13.04 2.58 5.19
CA ILE A 67 -12.49 3.35 6.31
C ILE A 67 -11.97 4.73 5.88
N TYR A 68 -11.59 4.88 4.62
CA TYR A 68 -11.08 6.14 4.07
C TYR A 68 -12.17 7.12 3.60
N ILE A 69 -13.42 6.71 3.49
CA ILE A 69 -14.52 7.58 3.06
C ILE A 69 -14.69 8.72 4.06
N SER A 70 -14.59 9.98 3.64
CA SER A 70 -14.85 11.13 4.50
C SER A 70 -16.34 11.25 4.80
N LEU A 71 -16.68 11.14 6.08
CA LEU A 71 -18.06 11.31 6.53
C LEU A 71 -18.50 12.78 6.48
N ASP A 72 -17.58 13.73 6.69
CA ASP A 72 -17.86 15.16 6.56
C ASP A 72 -18.17 15.51 5.10
N THR A 73 -17.43 14.98 4.14
CA THR A 73 -17.73 15.16 2.71
C THR A 73 -19.11 14.58 2.34
N LEU A 74 -19.52 13.44 2.93
CA LEU A 74 -20.89 12.93 2.73
C LEU A 74 -21.96 13.88 3.26
N ALA A 75 -21.68 14.59 4.35
CA ALA A 75 -22.59 15.60 4.89
C ALA A 75 -22.65 16.84 3.98
N GLU A 76 -21.50 17.30 3.47
CA GLU A 76 -21.42 18.41 2.51
C GLU A 76 -22.15 18.09 1.21
N GLU A 77 -22.09 16.86 0.74
CA GLU A 77 -22.78 16.37 -0.46
C GLU A 77 -24.29 16.07 -0.21
N GLY A 78 -24.78 16.26 1.02
CA GLY A 78 -26.19 16.08 1.39
C GLY A 78 -26.62 14.60 1.51
N LEU A 79 -25.67 13.68 1.64
CA LEU A 79 -25.94 12.28 1.91
C LEU A 79 -26.02 11.98 3.42
N LEU A 80 -25.55 12.87 4.27
CA LEU A 80 -25.77 12.85 5.71
C LEU A 80 -26.43 14.17 6.16
N LYS A 81 -27.32 14.10 7.13
CA LYS A 81 -28.04 15.30 7.68
C LYS A 81 -27.10 16.20 8.48
N LYS A 82 -26.07 15.64 9.08
CA LYS A 82 -25.06 16.33 9.88
C LYS A 82 -23.74 15.58 9.79
N SER A 83 -22.64 16.32 9.92
CA SER A 83 -21.33 15.72 10.18
C SER A 83 -21.37 14.86 11.45
N PRO A 84 -20.61 13.78 11.49
CA PRO A 84 -20.53 12.93 12.67
C PRO A 84 -19.94 13.70 13.86
N MET A 85 -20.31 13.30 15.06
CA MET A 85 -19.65 13.82 16.27
C MET A 85 -18.19 13.32 16.31
N PRO A 86 -17.23 14.14 16.76
CA PRO A 86 -15.88 13.69 17.00
C PRO A 86 -15.86 12.47 17.95
N PHE A 87 -15.06 11.46 17.60
CA PHE A 87 -15.07 10.17 18.32
C PHE A 87 -13.72 9.80 18.93
N LEU A 88 -12.65 9.88 18.13
CA LEU A 88 -11.29 9.54 18.52
C LEU A 88 -10.30 10.62 18.12
N GLU A 89 -10.63 11.88 18.43
CA GLU A 89 -9.75 13.01 18.17
C GLU A 89 -8.35 12.81 18.79
N LYS A 90 -7.31 13.22 18.03
CA LYS A 90 -5.92 13.19 18.48
C LYS A 90 -5.43 11.82 18.94
N CYS A 91 -6.04 10.73 18.47
CA CYS A 91 -5.50 9.40 18.70
C CYS A 91 -4.12 9.26 18.02
N LYS A 92 -3.28 8.42 18.60
CA LYS A 92 -1.95 8.10 18.05
C LYS A 92 -1.91 6.72 17.39
N LYS A 93 -3.03 6.02 17.41
CA LYS A 93 -3.19 4.68 16.88
C LYS A 93 -4.59 4.52 16.31
N VAL A 94 -4.68 3.85 15.18
CA VAL A 94 -5.95 3.43 14.58
C VAL A 94 -6.43 2.16 15.28
N ASP A 95 -7.61 2.22 15.89
CA ASP A 95 -8.37 1.05 16.32
C ASP A 95 -9.37 0.69 15.22
N TYR A 96 -8.97 -0.14 14.28
CA TYR A 96 -9.72 -0.45 13.06
C TYR A 96 -11.12 -0.98 13.36
N GLU A 97 -11.26 -1.90 14.33
CA GLU A 97 -12.56 -2.47 14.66
C GLU A 97 -13.51 -1.42 15.21
N ARG A 98 -13.06 -0.64 16.19
CA ARG A 98 -13.84 0.42 16.81
C ARG A 98 -14.20 1.52 15.83
N VAL A 99 -13.28 1.89 14.93
CA VAL A 99 -13.52 2.89 13.88
C VAL A 99 -14.59 2.38 12.92
N ARG A 100 -14.52 1.13 12.45
CA ARG A 100 -15.53 0.54 11.56
C ARG A 100 -16.92 0.49 12.23
N GLN A 101 -17.00 0.03 13.48
CA GLN A 101 -18.24 0.01 14.24
C GLN A 101 -18.87 1.41 14.38
N TYR A 102 -18.04 2.43 14.63
CA TYR A 102 -18.50 3.81 14.71
C TYR A 102 -19.04 4.34 13.38
N ARG A 103 -18.38 4.01 12.27
CA ARG A 103 -18.68 4.54 10.92
C ARG A 103 -19.90 3.89 10.26
N GLU A 104 -20.12 2.60 10.52
CA GLU A 104 -21.16 1.79 9.86
C GLU A 104 -22.56 2.45 9.86
N PRO A 105 -23.10 2.98 10.98
CA PRO A 105 -24.41 3.63 10.98
C PRO A 105 -24.49 4.86 10.06
N TYR A 106 -23.41 5.63 9.96
CA TYR A 106 -23.34 6.81 9.08
C TYR A 106 -23.28 6.40 7.61
N LEU A 107 -22.48 5.40 7.27
CA LEU A 107 -22.38 4.89 5.92
C LEU A 107 -23.70 4.28 5.43
N ARG A 108 -24.40 3.55 6.30
CA ARG A 108 -25.75 3.04 6.01
C ARG A 108 -26.77 4.17 5.81
N ALA A 109 -26.74 5.21 6.66
CA ALA A 109 -27.62 6.37 6.49
C ALA A 109 -27.34 7.11 5.17
N ALA A 110 -26.07 7.25 4.79
CA ALA A 110 -25.68 7.84 3.52
C ALA A 110 -26.16 7.01 2.32
N PHE A 111 -26.08 5.69 2.41
CA PHE A 111 -26.62 4.79 1.38
C PHE A 111 -28.15 4.96 1.23
N MET A 112 -28.89 5.01 2.33
CA MET A 112 -30.34 5.22 2.27
C MET A 112 -30.70 6.57 1.63
N ALA A 113 -29.97 7.63 1.99
CA ALA A 113 -30.16 8.94 1.36
C ALA A 113 -29.82 8.92 -0.15
N PHE A 114 -28.75 8.19 -0.54
CA PHE A 114 -28.40 8.01 -1.94
C PHE A 114 -29.50 7.29 -2.73
N VAL A 115 -30.12 6.27 -2.14
CA VAL A 115 -31.25 5.54 -2.76
C VAL A 115 -32.48 6.45 -2.87
N GLU A 116 -32.85 7.18 -1.81
CA GLU A 116 -33.98 8.14 -1.80
C GLU A 116 -33.81 9.23 -2.86
N GLN A 117 -32.58 9.72 -3.04
CA GLN A 117 -32.22 10.72 -4.06
C GLN A 117 -32.04 10.12 -5.46
N LYS A 118 -32.31 8.84 -5.64
CA LYS A 118 -32.11 8.09 -6.90
C LYS A 118 -30.69 8.23 -7.44
N GLY A 119 -29.69 8.24 -6.55
CA GLY A 119 -28.30 8.35 -6.93
C GLY A 119 -27.82 7.28 -7.90
N TYR A 120 -28.44 6.09 -7.85
CA TYR A 120 -28.19 4.98 -8.77
C TYR A 120 -28.63 5.26 -10.23
N GLU A 121 -29.44 6.30 -10.46
CA GLU A 121 -29.84 6.74 -11.83
C GLU A 121 -28.82 7.70 -12.45
N LYS A 122 -27.89 8.27 -11.66
CA LYS A 122 -26.84 9.17 -12.14
C LYS A 122 -25.91 8.45 -13.12
N GLN A 123 -25.53 9.14 -14.17
CA GLN A 123 -24.70 8.56 -15.24
C GLN A 123 -23.33 8.10 -14.72
N GLU A 124 -22.71 8.91 -13.85
CA GLU A 124 -21.41 8.61 -13.26
C GLU A 124 -21.44 7.34 -12.41
N TYR A 125 -22.54 7.13 -11.67
CA TYR A 125 -22.71 5.90 -10.90
C TYR A 125 -22.88 4.69 -11.82
N LYS A 126 -23.70 4.81 -12.88
CA LYS A 126 -23.92 3.72 -13.84
C LYS A 126 -22.64 3.31 -14.55
N GLU A 127 -21.83 4.28 -14.96
CA GLU A 127 -20.53 4.04 -15.58
C GLU A 127 -19.55 3.34 -14.62
N PHE A 128 -19.53 3.80 -13.34
CA PHE A 128 -18.72 3.14 -12.32
C PHE A 128 -19.21 1.72 -12.03
N ALA A 129 -20.51 1.53 -11.82
CA ALA A 129 -21.13 0.25 -11.50
C ALA A 129 -21.07 -0.79 -12.65
N ALA A 130 -20.88 -0.33 -13.89
CA ALA A 130 -20.72 -1.19 -15.06
C ALA A 130 -19.33 -1.86 -15.16
N GLN A 131 -18.35 -1.47 -14.33
CA GLN A 131 -17.07 -2.15 -14.27
C GLN A 131 -17.24 -3.55 -13.69
N SER A 132 -16.67 -4.56 -14.33
CA SER A 132 -16.90 -5.98 -14.02
C SER A 132 -16.67 -6.35 -12.56
N TRP A 133 -15.62 -5.82 -11.95
CA TRP A 133 -15.23 -6.12 -10.59
C TRP A 133 -16.17 -5.53 -9.51
N VAL A 134 -16.92 -4.45 -9.82
CA VAL A 134 -17.68 -3.69 -8.81
C VAL A 134 -18.82 -4.52 -8.22
N TYR A 135 -19.64 -5.15 -9.07
CA TYR A 135 -20.73 -6.01 -8.59
C TYR A 135 -20.19 -7.29 -7.97
N GLU A 136 -19.16 -7.90 -8.56
CA GLU A 136 -18.55 -9.12 -8.04
C GLU A 136 -17.95 -8.92 -6.65
N TYR A 137 -17.27 -7.81 -6.42
CA TYR A 137 -16.82 -7.42 -5.08
C TYR A 137 -18.00 -7.21 -4.12
N GLY A 138 -19.06 -6.54 -4.58
CA GLY A 138 -20.28 -6.35 -3.77
C GLY A 138 -20.87 -7.68 -3.30
N VAL A 139 -20.99 -8.66 -4.22
CA VAL A 139 -21.48 -10.00 -3.91
C VAL A 139 -20.53 -10.73 -2.95
N PHE A 140 -19.23 -10.72 -3.23
CA PHE A 140 -18.23 -11.32 -2.33
C PHE A 140 -18.39 -10.81 -0.90
N ARG A 141 -18.56 -9.50 -0.71
CA ARG A 141 -18.72 -8.87 0.61
C ARG A 141 -20.05 -9.24 1.28
N ALA A 142 -21.11 -9.34 0.47
CA ALA A 142 -22.43 -9.76 0.96
C ALA A 142 -22.40 -11.22 1.45
N LEU A 143 -21.86 -12.12 0.64
CA LEU A 143 -21.72 -13.54 1.00
C LEU A 143 -20.76 -13.73 2.17
N LYS A 144 -19.65 -12.98 2.23
CA LYS A 144 -18.74 -13.00 3.37
C LYS A 144 -19.43 -12.62 4.68
N LYS A 145 -20.30 -11.62 4.64
CA LYS A 145 -21.12 -11.23 5.79
C LYS A 145 -22.15 -12.31 6.17
N ALA A 146 -22.84 -12.88 5.18
CA ALA A 146 -23.81 -13.97 5.39
C ALA A 146 -23.15 -15.21 6.00
N ASN A 147 -21.88 -15.47 5.65
CA ASN A 147 -21.07 -16.57 6.18
C ASN A 147 -20.19 -16.15 7.40
N ASN A 148 -20.62 -15.15 8.19
CA ASN A 148 -19.98 -14.72 9.42
C ASN A 148 -18.49 -14.37 9.29
N GLY A 149 -18.04 -13.89 8.15
CA GLY A 149 -16.66 -13.51 7.87
C GLY A 149 -15.72 -14.70 7.61
N ALA A 150 -16.23 -15.94 7.50
CA ALA A 150 -15.44 -17.10 7.13
C ALA A 150 -14.72 -16.91 5.80
N CYS A 151 -13.58 -17.58 5.60
CA CYS A 151 -12.87 -17.58 4.32
C CYS A 151 -13.79 -18.17 3.23
N TRP A 152 -13.74 -17.64 2.02
CA TRP A 152 -14.66 -18.02 0.94
C TRP A 152 -14.63 -19.51 0.61
N ASN A 153 -13.52 -20.19 0.77
CA ASN A 153 -13.40 -21.64 0.54
C ASN A 153 -14.08 -22.50 1.62
N GLU A 154 -14.52 -21.89 2.72
CA GLU A 154 -15.29 -22.53 3.79
C GLU A 154 -16.81 -22.27 3.65
N TRP A 155 -17.23 -21.46 2.66
CA TRP A 155 -18.63 -21.16 2.44
C TRP A 155 -19.39 -22.39 1.88
N PRO A 156 -20.72 -22.41 1.95
CA PRO A 156 -21.54 -23.39 1.23
C PRO A 156 -21.17 -23.44 -0.25
N GLU A 157 -21.34 -24.59 -0.88
CA GLU A 157 -20.96 -24.80 -2.27
C GLU A 157 -21.62 -23.79 -3.20
N GLU A 158 -22.89 -23.46 -2.97
CA GLU A 158 -23.63 -22.47 -3.75
C GLU A 158 -22.90 -21.10 -3.75
N ASP A 159 -22.47 -20.62 -2.59
CA ASP A 159 -21.76 -19.34 -2.44
C ASP A 159 -20.33 -19.42 -3.01
N ARG A 160 -19.64 -20.55 -2.80
CA ARG A 160 -18.28 -20.76 -3.33
C ARG A 160 -18.23 -20.74 -4.85
N THR A 161 -19.29 -21.23 -5.50
CA THR A 161 -19.39 -21.37 -6.97
C THR A 161 -20.23 -20.27 -7.60
N TRP A 162 -20.58 -19.23 -6.87
CA TRP A 162 -21.35 -18.12 -7.41
C TRP A 162 -20.67 -17.45 -8.62
N PRO A 163 -19.34 -17.26 -8.67
CA PRO A 163 -18.69 -16.65 -9.83
C PRO A 163 -18.96 -17.40 -11.15
N GLU A 164 -19.08 -18.72 -11.10
CA GLU A 164 -19.34 -19.57 -12.25
C GLU A 164 -20.84 -19.63 -12.58
N ASN A 165 -21.68 -19.76 -11.55
CA ASN A 165 -23.12 -20.06 -11.72
C ASN A 165 -23.98 -18.80 -11.79
N ARG A 166 -23.53 -17.68 -11.19
CA ARG A 166 -24.23 -16.39 -11.17
C ARG A 166 -25.70 -16.52 -10.74
N HIS A 167 -26.00 -17.42 -9.79
CA HIS A 167 -27.36 -17.59 -9.28
C HIS A 167 -27.90 -16.29 -8.64
N VAL A 168 -29.23 -16.17 -8.61
CA VAL A 168 -29.88 -15.00 -8.03
C VAL A 168 -29.69 -15.00 -6.52
N LEU A 169 -29.15 -13.90 -6.00
CA LEU A 169 -29.00 -13.70 -4.56
C LEU A 169 -30.37 -13.52 -3.90
N ASP A 170 -30.46 -13.85 -2.64
CA ASP A 170 -31.63 -13.46 -1.85
C ASP A 170 -31.69 -11.94 -1.66
N THR A 171 -32.82 -11.45 -1.17
CA THR A 171 -33.06 -10.00 -1.03
C THR A 171 -32.08 -9.31 -0.10
N GLU A 172 -31.62 -9.97 0.95
CA GLU A 172 -30.69 -9.41 1.92
C GLU A 172 -29.27 -9.32 1.35
N ALA A 173 -28.80 -10.40 0.73
CA ALA A 173 -27.50 -10.44 0.06
C ALA A 173 -27.41 -9.43 -1.10
N GLU A 174 -28.47 -9.34 -1.93
CA GLU A 174 -28.53 -8.35 -3.00
C GLU A 174 -28.50 -6.90 -2.46
N ALA A 175 -29.26 -6.61 -1.38
CA ALA A 175 -29.25 -5.29 -0.76
C ALA A 175 -27.86 -4.96 -0.18
N GLU A 176 -27.19 -5.94 0.41
CA GLU A 176 -25.82 -5.76 0.92
C GLU A 176 -24.82 -5.54 -0.22
N ALA A 177 -24.92 -6.32 -1.32
CA ALA A 177 -24.08 -6.14 -2.48
C ALA A 177 -24.20 -4.71 -3.05
N ARG A 178 -25.41 -4.19 -3.18
CA ARG A 178 -25.66 -2.80 -3.64
C ARG A 178 -25.09 -1.76 -2.68
N TYR A 179 -25.15 -2.00 -1.38
CA TYR A 179 -24.52 -1.14 -0.38
C TYR A 179 -22.99 -1.12 -0.56
N GLN A 180 -22.38 -2.28 -0.77
CA GLN A 180 -20.94 -2.35 -1.02
C GLN A 180 -20.54 -1.64 -2.32
N MET A 181 -21.32 -1.78 -3.41
CA MET A 181 -21.11 -1.02 -4.65
C MET A 181 -21.18 0.49 -4.43
N PHE A 182 -22.14 0.96 -3.61
CA PHE A 182 -22.24 2.37 -3.22
C PHE A 182 -20.99 2.84 -2.48
N LEU A 183 -20.48 2.06 -1.51
CA LEU A 183 -19.26 2.41 -0.79
C LEU A 183 -18.07 2.54 -1.75
N GLN A 184 -17.93 1.63 -2.71
CA GLN A 184 -16.87 1.70 -3.71
C GLN A 184 -16.98 2.92 -4.62
N TYR A 185 -18.21 3.29 -5.03
CA TYR A 185 -18.45 4.50 -5.80
C TYR A 185 -18.05 5.75 -5.03
N ILE A 186 -18.43 5.87 -3.75
CA ILE A 186 -18.07 7.01 -2.90
C ILE A 186 -16.55 7.06 -2.69
N PHE A 187 -15.92 5.92 -2.34
CA PHE A 187 -14.47 5.85 -2.20
C PHE A 187 -13.77 6.36 -3.46
N TYR A 188 -14.11 5.80 -4.61
CA TYR A 188 -13.52 6.17 -5.90
C TYR A 188 -13.70 7.67 -6.19
N THR A 189 -14.89 8.19 -5.98
CA THR A 189 -15.20 9.61 -6.23
C THR A 189 -14.38 10.53 -5.33
N GLN A 190 -14.28 10.22 -4.04
CA GLN A 190 -13.49 11.01 -3.10
C GLN A 190 -11.97 10.86 -3.38
N TRP A 191 -11.49 9.65 -3.67
CA TRP A 191 -10.10 9.43 -4.02
C TRP A 191 -9.68 10.21 -5.26
N MET A 192 -10.49 10.20 -6.32
CA MET A 192 -10.17 10.93 -7.55
C MET A 192 -10.15 12.46 -7.33
N LYS A 193 -10.92 12.99 -6.39
CA LYS A 193 -10.83 14.41 -5.98
C LYS A 193 -9.48 14.68 -5.29
N VAL A 194 -9.03 13.80 -4.38
CA VAL A 194 -7.73 13.92 -3.70
C VAL A 194 -6.59 13.81 -4.70
N LYS A 195 -6.60 12.81 -5.59
CA LYS A 195 -5.60 12.65 -6.66
C LYS A 195 -5.51 13.89 -7.54
N LYS A 196 -6.66 14.38 -8.00
CA LYS A 196 -6.72 15.60 -8.82
C LYS A 196 -6.09 16.79 -8.11
N ALA A 197 -6.43 17.03 -6.85
CA ALA A 197 -5.86 18.12 -6.06
C ALA A 197 -4.34 17.98 -5.90
N ALA A 198 -3.83 16.77 -5.66
CA ALA A 198 -2.40 16.50 -5.60
C ALA A 198 -1.71 16.83 -6.93
N ASN A 199 -2.26 16.37 -8.06
CA ASN A 199 -1.70 16.63 -9.39
C ASN A 199 -1.76 18.13 -9.75
N GLU A 200 -2.82 18.84 -9.44
CA GLU A 200 -2.93 20.30 -9.61
C GLU A 200 -1.92 21.06 -8.73
N ALA A 201 -1.55 20.49 -7.59
CA ALA A 201 -0.47 21.02 -6.73
C ALA A 201 0.94 20.66 -7.25
N GLY A 202 1.06 19.90 -8.33
CA GLY A 202 2.32 19.40 -8.89
C GLY A 202 2.92 18.25 -8.08
N ILE A 203 2.07 17.47 -7.41
CA ILE A 203 2.45 16.32 -6.59
C ILE A 203 1.94 15.05 -7.27
N GLN A 204 2.85 14.09 -7.50
CA GLN A 204 2.52 12.76 -7.98
C GLN A 204 2.19 11.85 -6.79
N ILE A 205 1.16 11.02 -6.94
CA ILE A 205 0.84 9.99 -5.96
C ILE A 205 1.50 8.68 -6.38
N MET A 206 2.35 8.17 -5.50
CA MET A 206 2.93 6.83 -5.64
C MET A 206 2.11 5.85 -4.82
N GLY A 207 1.38 4.98 -5.53
CA GLY A 207 0.66 3.86 -4.91
C GLY A 207 1.55 2.64 -4.74
N ASP A 208 1.03 1.64 -4.04
CA ASP A 208 1.72 0.41 -3.72
C ASP A 208 0.83 -0.78 -4.07
N VAL A 209 1.36 -1.73 -4.84
CA VAL A 209 0.64 -2.91 -5.29
C VAL A 209 1.40 -4.16 -4.87
N PRO A 210 0.86 -4.95 -3.94
CA PRO A 210 1.45 -6.23 -3.56
C PRO A 210 1.57 -7.15 -4.77
N PHE A 211 2.67 -7.89 -4.91
CA PHE A 211 2.79 -8.85 -6.01
C PHE A 211 1.70 -9.93 -5.91
N TYR A 212 1.55 -10.55 -4.75
CA TYR A 212 0.51 -11.55 -4.51
C TYR A 212 -0.81 -10.93 -4.05
N VAL A 213 -1.89 -11.71 -4.17
CA VAL A 213 -3.20 -11.38 -3.62
C VAL A 213 -3.52 -12.25 -2.41
N GLY A 214 -4.42 -11.81 -1.55
CA GLY A 214 -4.85 -12.58 -0.39
C GLY A 214 -5.67 -13.81 -0.81
N GLN A 215 -5.47 -14.96 -0.14
CA GLN A 215 -6.30 -16.16 -0.36
C GLN A 215 -7.79 -15.84 -0.14
N ASP A 216 -8.09 -15.10 0.91
CA ASP A 216 -9.45 -14.70 1.25
C ASP A 216 -9.80 -13.36 0.56
N SER A 217 -9.90 -13.41 -0.77
CA SER A 217 -10.18 -12.24 -1.60
C SER A 217 -11.13 -12.57 -2.75
N VAL A 218 -11.78 -11.53 -3.29
CA VAL A 218 -12.57 -11.65 -4.51
C VAL A 218 -11.69 -12.02 -5.70
N ASP A 219 -10.41 -11.62 -5.68
CA ASP A 219 -9.46 -11.93 -6.76
C ASP A 219 -9.26 -13.45 -6.91
N VAL A 220 -9.17 -14.17 -5.77
CA VAL A 220 -9.03 -15.63 -5.79
C VAL A 220 -10.38 -16.33 -5.96
N TRP A 221 -11.42 -15.88 -5.27
CA TRP A 221 -12.76 -16.44 -5.37
C TRP A 221 -13.35 -16.31 -6.77
N GLY A 222 -13.21 -15.14 -7.41
CA GLY A 222 -13.73 -14.86 -8.75
C GLY A 222 -12.83 -15.36 -9.88
N GLY A 223 -11.55 -15.58 -9.61
CA GLY A 223 -10.55 -15.96 -10.62
C GLY A 223 -9.73 -17.18 -10.25
N LYS A 224 -10.37 -18.25 -9.73
CA LYS A 224 -9.73 -19.47 -9.20
C LYS A 224 -8.69 -20.07 -10.13
N ASP A 225 -8.97 -20.09 -11.44
CA ASP A 225 -8.12 -20.68 -12.46
C ASP A 225 -6.78 -19.96 -12.63
N ASN A 226 -6.67 -18.73 -12.12
CA ASN A 226 -5.40 -18.00 -12.09
C ASN A 226 -4.43 -18.48 -11.01
N PHE A 227 -4.82 -19.44 -10.17
CA PHE A 227 -4.05 -19.84 -8.98
C PHE A 227 -3.96 -21.36 -8.85
N LEU A 228 -2.86 -21.84 -8.26
CA LEU A 228 -2.67 -23.26 -7.99
C LEU A 228 -3.47 -23.67 -6.73
N LEU A 229 -4.75 -23.98 -6.92
CA LEU A 229 -5.69 -24.37 -5.88
C LEU A 229 -6.10 -25.87 -6.03
N ASP A 230 -6.49 -26.46 -4.91
CA ASP A 230 -7.19 -27.76 -4.92
C ASP A 230 -8.69 -27.60 -5.23
N THR A 231 -9.42 -28.70 -5.31
CA THR A 231 -10.85 -28.74 -5.60
C THR A 231 -11.73 -28.03 -4.55
N ASP A 232 -11.20 -27.84 -3.32
CA ASP A 232 -11.88 -27.11 -2.26
C ASP A 232 -11.52 -25.61 -2.25
N GLY A 233 -10.72 -25.16 -3.22
CA GLY A 233 -10.25 -23.77 -3.31
C GLY A 233 -9.14 -23.41 -2.31
N ARG A 234 -8.45 -24.43 -1.77
CA ARG A 234 -7.29 -24.19 -0.89
C ARG A 234 -6.01 -24.14 -1.71
N PRO A 235 -5.06 -23.29 -1.37
CA PRO A 235 -3.77 -23.26 -2.04
C PRO A 235 -3.05 -24.62 -1.92
N ILE A 236 -2.61 -25.17 -3.04
CA ILE A 236 -1.68 -26.32 -3.07
C ILE A 236 -0.28 -25.87 -2.67
N PHE A 237 0.08 -24.67 -3.11
CA PHE A 237 1.35 -24.00 -2.79
C PHE A 237 1.06 -22.57 -2.35
N ILE A 238 1.92 -22.05 -1.47
CA ILE A 238 1.86 -20.68 -0.97
C ILE A 238 3.15 -19.94 -1.19
N ALA A 239 3.06 -18.63 -1.25
CA ALA A 239 4.20 -17.73 -1.36
C ALA A 239 4.91 -17.52 -0.02
N GLY A 240 6.17 -17.15 -0.12
CA GLY A 240 7.00 -16.78 1.00
C GLY A 240 8.44 -16.49 0.58
N VAL A 241 9.35 -16.53 1.53
CA VAL A 241 10.80 -16.45 1.32
C VAL A 241 11.52 -17.51 2.13
N PRO A 242 12.63 -18.07 1.62
CA PRO A 242 13.42 -19.08 2.34
C PRO A 242 14.04 -18.51 3.63
N PRO A 243 14.59 -19.38 4.49
CA PRO A 243 15.41 -18.94 5.61
C PRO A 243 16.51 -17.98 5.19
N ASP A 244 16.64 -16.89 5.93
CA ASP A 244 17.61 -15.84 5.71
C ASP A 244 18.23 -15.36 7.03
N TYR A 245 18.98 -14.27 6.98
CA TYR A 245 19.57 -13.66 8.17
C TYR A 245 18.52 -13.17 9.20
N PHE A 246 17.31 -12.81 8.74
CA PHE A 246 16.25 -12.27 9.57
C PHE A 246 15.33 -13.35 10.15
N SER A 247 15.17 -14.48 9.44
CA SER A 247 14.32 -15.60 9.86
C SER A 247 14.96 -16.95 9.58
N ALA A 248 15.29 -17.67 10.64
CA ALA A 248 15.87 -19.02 10.54
C ALA A 248 14.92 -20.06 9.92
N VAL A 249 13.61 -19.77 9.86
CA VAL A 249 12.59 -20.65 9.28
C VAL A 249 11.97 -20.07 8.00
N GLY A 250 12.48 -18.92 7.54
CA GLY A 250 11.91 -18.16 6.43
C GLY A 250 10.57 -17.51 6.83
N GLN A 251 9.84 -17.02 5.83
CA GLN A 251 8.52 -16.40 6.03
C GLN A 251 7.49 -17.11 5.14
N ARG A 252 6.38 -17.54 5.74
CA ARG A 252 5.18 -18.02 5.04
C ARG A 252 4.16 -16.89 4.99
N TRP A 253 3.82 -16.43 3.80
CA TRP A 253 2.85 -15.34 3.64
C TRP A 253 1.42 -15.83 3.47
N GLY A 254 1.25 -17.08 3.02
CA GLY A 254 -0.07 -17.70 2.86
C GLY A 254 -0.82 -17.31 1.58
N ASN A 255 -0.26 -16.45 0.75
CA ASN A 255 -0.84 -16.07 -0.54
C ASN A 255 -0.76 -17.26 -1.51
N PRO A 256 -1.78 -17.53 -2.34
CA PRO A 256 -1.70 -18.58 -3.34
C PRO A 256 -0.69 -18.23 -4.44
N ILE A 257 -0.09 -19.25 -5.02
CA ILE A 257 0.80 -19.12 -6.18
C ILE A 257 -0.04 -19.01 -7.45
N TYR A 258 0.39 -18.16 -8.38
CA TYR A 258 -0.23 -18.00 -9.70
C TYR A 258 -0.04 -19.23 -10.57
N ASP A 259 -1.06 -19.59 -11.34
CA ASP A 259 -0.97 -20.50 -12.48
C ASP A 259 -0.54 -19.71 -13.72
N TRP A 260 0.77 -19.64 -13.92
CA TRP A 260 1.34 -18.86 -15.03
C TRP A 260 1.02 -19.44 -16.40
N GLU A 261 0.77 -20.76 -16.52
CA GLU A 261 0.37 -21.38 -17.78
C GLU A 261 -1.04 -20.94 -18.15
N HIS A 262 -1.97 -21.03 -17.22
CA HIS A 262 -3.33 -20.52 -17.44
C HIS A 262 -3.34 -19.01 -17.72
N MET A 263 -2.61 -18.22 -16.94
CA MET A 263 -2.53 -16.77 -17.17
C MET A 263 -1.98 -16.42 -18.55
N LYS A 264 -1.02 -17.20 -19.06
CA LYS A 264 -0.47 -17.02 -20.41
C LYS A 264 -1.52 -17.30 -21.48
N GLU A 265 -2.32 -18.36 -21.34
CA GLU A 265 -3.42 -18.67 -22.25
C GLU A 265 -4.49 -17.55 -22.30
N GLN A 266 -4.63 -16.80 -21.20
CA GLN A 266 -5.52 -15.64 -21.08
C GLN A 266 -4.81 -14.30 -21.36
N ASP A 267 -3.63 -14.32 -22.01
CA ASP A 267 -2.86 -13.11 -22.35
C ASP A 267 -2.62 -12.19 -21.14
N TYR A 268 -2.38 -12.81 -19.97
CA TYR A 268 -2.17 -12.17 -18.67
C TYR A 268 -3.24 -11.13 -18.29
N GLN A 269 -4.49 -11.38 -18.67
CA GLN A 269 -5.60 -10.45 -18.45
C GLN A 269 -5.74 -10.04 -16.97
N PHE A 270 -5.56 -10.99 -16.04
CA PHE A 270 -5.57 -10.70 -14.60
C PHE A 270 -4.60 -9.57 -14.21
N TRP A 271 -3.38 -9.62 -14.70
CA TRP A 271 -2.37 -8.59 -14.43
C TRP A 271 -2.70 -7.27 -15.12
N THR A 272 -3.20 -7.33 -16.35
CA THR A 272 -3.58 -6.15 -17.13
C THR A 272 -4.73 -5.40 -16.45
N ASP A 273 -5.76 -6.10 -15.98
CA ASP A 273 -6.89 -5.50 -15.28
C ASP A 273 -6.46 -4.86 -13.97
N ARG A 274 -5.68 -5.58 -13.17
CA ARG A 274 -5.19 -5.14 -11.87
C ARG A 274 -4.30 -3.90 -11.97
N ILE A 275 -3.27 -3.96 -12.81
CA ILE A 275 -2.33 -2.83 -12.98
C ILE A 275 -3.00 -1.69 -13.76
N GLY A 276 -3.85 -2.00 -14.75
CA GLY A 276 -4.61 -1.00 -15.48
C GLY A 276 -5.56 -0.21 -14.59
N TYR A 277 -6.21 -0.87 -13.62
CA TYR A 277 -7.02 -0.18 -12.61
C TYR A 277 -6.16 0.68 -11.67
N SER A 278 -5.05 0.12 -11.17
CA SER A 278 -4.10 0.86 -10.32
C SER A 278 -3.52 2.10 -11.03
N ASN A 279 -3.28 2.02 -12.35
CA ASN A 279 -2.78 3.15 -13.16
C ASN A 279 -3.80 4.30 -13.28
N LYS A 280 -5.10 4.03 -13.08
CA LYS A 280 -6.11 5.10 -12.95
C LYS A 280 -6.03 5.80 -11.60
N LEU A 281 -5.71 5.04 -10.54
CA LEU A 281 -5.66 5.55 -9.17
C LEU A 281 -4.36 6.27 -8.84
N PHE A 282 -3.22 5.90 -9.43
CA PHE A 282 -1.89 6.38 -9.07
C PHE A 282 -1.16 6.96 -10.28
N ASP A 283 -0.14 7.79 -10.02
CA ASP A 283 0.75 8.35 -11.05
C ASP A 283 2.03 7.52 -11.18
N ILE A 284 2.41 6.85 -10.10
CA ILE A 284 3.54 5.92 -10.00
C ILE A 284 3.04 4.70 -9.23
N ILE A 285 3.39 3.51 -9.71
CA ILE A 285 3.01 2.24 -9.08
C ILE A 285 4.27 1.54 -8.60
N ARG A 286 4.44 1.42 -7.29
CA ARG A 286 5.44 0.54 -6.69
C ARG A 286 4.90 -0.89 -6.73
N ILE A 287 5.65 -1.79 -7.33
CA ILE A 287 5.36 -3.23 -7.24
C ILE A 287 6.17 -3.78 -6.07
N ASP A 288 5.44 -4.18 -5.04
CA ASP A 288 6.00 -4.87 -3.88
C ASP A 288 6.50 -6.25 -4.25
N HIS A 289 7.63 -6.67 -3.70
CA HIS A 289 8.29 -7.96 -4.01
C HIS A 289 8.54 -8.20 -5.51
N PHE A 290 9.07 -7.20 -6.22
CA PHE A 290 9.31 -7.24 -7.67
C PHE A 290 10.13 -8.45 -8.14
N ARG A 291 11.03 -8.99 -7.27
CA ARG A 291 11.81 -10.19 -7.61
C ARG A 291 10.94 -11.37 -8.06
N ALA A 292 9.69 -11.43 -7.63
CA ALA A 292 8.78 -12.52 -7.97
C ALA A 292 8.38 -12.53 -9.46
N PHE A 293 8.66 -11.47 -10.22
CA PHE A 293 8.59 -11.51 -11.69
C PHE A 293 9.75 -12.28 -12.33
N ASP A 294 10.85 -12.47 -11.61
CA ASP A 294 11.98 -13.28 -12.05
C ASP A 294 11.92 -14.68 -11.44
N THR A 295 11.95 -14.76 -10.11
CA THR A 295 11.81 -16.01 -9.35
C THR A 295 11.05 -15.79 -8.06
N TYR A 296 10.23 -16.76 -7.70
CA TYR A 296 9.48 -16.77 -6.45
C TYR A 296 9.74 -18.07 -5.66
N TRP A 297 9.61 -17.96 -4.33
CA TRP A 297 9.77 -19.11 -3.44
C TRP A 297 8.42 -19.80 -3.27
N LYS A 298 8.30 -21.02 -3.81
CA LYS A 298 7.10 -21.85 -3.78
C LYS A 298 7.17 -22.83 -2.63
N ILE A 299 6.25 -22.74 -1.67
CA ILE A 299 6.19 -23.56 -0.47
C ILE A 299 4.97 -24.48 -0.57
N PRO A 300 5.09 -25.81 -0.37
CA PRO A 300 3.90 -26.66 -0.22
C PRO A 300 3.04 -26.16 0.94
N ALA A 301 1.74 -25.98 0.71
CA ALA A 301 0.86 -25.38 1.72
C ALA A 301 0.78 -26.19 3.03
N SER A 302 1.05 -27.48 2.97
CA SER A 302 1.13 -28.38 4.13
C SER A 302 2.37 -28.18 5.01
N CYS A 303 3.43 -27.52 4.50
CA CYS A 303 4.66 -27.30 5.28
C CYS A 303 4.42 -26.21 6.35
N PRO A 304 4.81 -26.45 7.60
CA PRO A 304 4.59 -25.49 8.69
C PRO A 304 5.54 -24.27 8.65
N THR A 305 6.64 -24.37 7.90
CA THR A 305 7.66 -23.33 7.76
C THR A 305 7.99 -23.11 6.29
N ALA A 306 8.80 -22.10 5.98
CA ALA A 306 9.27 -21.83 4.62
C ALA A 306 10.61 -22.53 4.30
N ILE A 307 11.08 -23.46 5.14
CA ILE A 307 12.33 -24.19 4.92
C ILE A 307 12.22 -25.12 3.70
N GLU A 308 11.09 -25.82 3.60
CA GLU A 308 10.82 -26.71 2.47
C GLU A 308 10.11 -25.91 1.37
N GLY A 309 10.84 -25.56 0.33
CA GLY A 309 10.34 -24.85 -0.82
C GLY A 309 11.33 -24.93 -1.97
N GLU A 310 10.99 -24.31 -3.08
CA GLU A 310 11.83 -24.25 -4.27
C GLU A 310 11.72 -22.91 -4.98
N TRP A 311 12.80 -22.46 -5.61
CA TRP A 311 12.78 -21.29 -6.49
C TRP A 311 12.22 -21.69 -7.84
N ILE A 312 11.15 -20.99 -8.25
CA ILE A 312 10.50 -21.17 -9.55
C ILE A 312 10.68 -19.90 -10.38
N GLU A 313 11.01 -20.04 -11.65
CA GLU A 313 11.06 -18.94 -12.60
C GLU A 313 9.65 -18.46 -12.96
N ALA A 314 9.50 -17.16 -13.08
CA ALA A 314 8.25 -16.50 -13.50
C ALA A 314 8.41 -15.90 -14.90
N PRO A 315 7.33 -15.73 -15.66
CA PRO A 315 7.34 -15.16 -17.01
C PRO A 315 7.39 -13.62 -16.99
N GLY A 316 8.29 -13.02 -16.19
CA GLY A 316 8.29 -11.59 -15.92
C GLY A 316 8.45 -10.71 -17.15
N TYR A 317 9.27 -11.13 -18.13
CA TYR A 317 9.39 -10.41 -19.39
C TYR A 317 8.06 -10.38 -20.15
N GLU A 318 7.40 -11.52 -20.29
CA GLU A 318 6.13 -11.61 -21.01
C GLU A 318 5.05 -10.74 -20.35
N VAL A 319 4.96 -10.80 -19.01
CA VAL A 319 3.97 -10.03 -18.25
C VAL A 319 4.23 -8.52 -18.40
N ILE A 320 5.49 -8.07 -18.22
CA ILE A 320 5.80 -6.64 -18.26
C ILE A 320 5.66 -6.09 -19.69
N ASP A 321 6.02 -6.86 -20.74
CA ASP A 321 5.80 -6.50 -22.13
C ASP A 321 4.32 -6.20 -22.40
N ILE A 322 3.43 -7.11 -21.98
CA ILE A 322 1.97 -6.95 -22.14
C ILE A 322 1.44 -5.77 -21.33
N LEU A 323 1.92 -5.57 -20.12
CA LEU A 323 1.52 -4.41 -19.31
C LEU A 323 1.92 -3.09 -19.99
N GLN A 324 3.13 -3.00 -20.53
CA GLN A 324 3.59 -1.80 -21.25
C GLN A 324 2.83 -1.59 -22.57
N GLU A 325 2.47 -2.66 -23.29
CA GLU A 325 1.70 -2.59 -24.52
C GLU A 325 0.26 -2.11 -24.26
N LYS A 326 -0.42 -2.70 -23.25
CA LYS A 326 -1.85 -2.47 -23.03
C LYS A 326 -2.16 -1.25 -22.16
N ILE A 327 -1.21 -0.80 -21.30
CA ILE A 327 -1.45 0.27 -20.34
C ILE A 327 -0.64 1.52 -20.72
N PRO A 328 -1.30 2.57 -21.23
CA PRO A 328 -0.61 3.77 -21.66
C PRO A 328 -0.02 4.53 -20.45
N ARG A 329 1.21 5.04 -20.63
CA ARG A 329 1.94 5.84 -19.63
C ARG A 329 2.17 5.11 -18.29
N LEU A 330 2.30 3.80 -18.34
CA LEU A 330 2.58 3.01 -17.15
C LEU A 330 3.93 3.42 -16.55
N ASN A 331 3.94 3.79 -15.28
CA ASN A 331 5.14 4.18 -14.53
C ASN A 331 5.32 3.27 -13.32
N LEU A 332 6.13 2.22 -13.50
CA LEU A 332 6.41 1.22 -12.48
C LEU A 332 7.71 1.51 -11.74
N VAL A 333 7.70 1.19 -10.47
CA VAL A 333 8.88 1.15 -9.57
C VAL A 333 9.00 -0.25 -9.02
N ALA A 334 10.21 -0.81 -9.08
CA ALA A 334 10.50 -2.14 -8.56
C ALA A 334 10.95 -2.07 -7.10
N GLU A 335 10.26 -2.79 -6.21
CA GLU A 335 10.84 -3.09 -4.91
C GLU A 335 11.85 -4.23 -5.10
N ASP A 336 13.11 -3.84 -5.18
CA ASP A 336 14.26 -4.72 -5.43
C ASP A 336 15.16 -4.81 -4.18
N LEU A 337 14.54 -5.03 -3.02
CA LEU A 337 15.23 -5.19 -1.74
C LEU A 337 15.49 -6.68 -1.43
N GLY A 338 16.40 -6.94 -0.49
CA GLY A 338 16.76 -8.28 -0.05
C GLY A 338 17.93 -8.90 -0.80
N ASP A 339 18.01 -10.23 -0.78
CA ASP A 339 19.05 -11.00 -1.49
C ASP A 339 18.57 -11.35 -2.90
N LEU A 340 19.12 -10.64 -3.88
CA LEU A 340 18.71 -10.71 -5.28
C LEU A 340 19.75 -11.42 -6.14
N ARG A 341 19.30 -12.30 -7.02
CA ARG A 341 20.15 -12.80 -8.11
C ARG A 341 20.31 -11.74 -9.22
N PRO A 342 21.38 -11.77 -10.01
CA PRO A 342 21.64 -10.76 -11.05
C PRO A 342 20.52 -10.62 -12.09
N GLU A 343 19.77 -11.69 -12.36
CA GLU A 343 18.69 -11.72 -13.34
C GLU A 343 17.54 -10.78 -12.98
N VAL A 344 17.24 -10.63 -11.68
CA VAL A 344 16.24 -9.65 -11.19
C VAL A 344 16.63 -8.23 -11.59
N LEU A 345 17.93 -7.89 -11.41
CA LEU A 345 18.43 -6.57 -11.80
C LEU A 345 18.42 -6.40 -13.32
N THR A 346 18.76 -7.47 -14.07
CA THR A 346 18.71 -7.47 -15.54
C THR A 346 17.28 -7.23 -16.04
N LEU A 347 16.29 -7.91 -15.46
CA LEU A 347 14.87 -7.70 -15.77
C LEU A 347 14.44 -6.26 -15.51
N LYS A 348 14.74 -5.73 -14.32
CA LYS A 348 14.43 -4.35 -13.93
C LYS A 348 15.08 -3.33 -14.89
N ASP A 349 16.36 -3.51 -15.19
CA ASP A 349 17.13 -2.58 -16.01
C ASP A 349 16.70 -2.64 -17.48
N HIS A 350 16.25 -3.79 -17.99
CA HIS A 350 15.68 -3.96 -19.32
C HIS A 350 14.50 -3.00 -19.56
N TYR A 351 13.63 -2.87 -18.58
CA TYR A 351 12.47 -1.97 -18.65
C TYR A 351 12.73 -0.58 -18.04
N HIS A 352 13.98 -0.26 -17.73
CA HIS A 352 14.39 1.00 -17.11
C HIS A 352 13.62 1.36 -15.83
N LEU A 353 13.15 0.35 -15.08
CA LEU A 353 12.40 0.58 -13.84
C LEU A 353 13.33 1.11 -12.75
N LYS A 354 12.81 2.04 -11.95
CA LYS A 354 13.51 2.49 -10.75
C LYS A 354 13.49 1.39 -9.70
N GLY A 355 14.66 1.10 -9.14
CA GLY A 355 14.78 0.28 -7.94
C GLY A 355 14.78 1.12 -6.66
N MET A 356 14.96 0.47 -5.52
CA MET A 356 14.94 1.09 -4.20
C MET A 356 16.27 0.89 -3.47
N LYS A 357 16.70 1.93 -2.74
CA LYS A 357 17.80 1.83 -1.77
C LYS A 357 17.37 2.39 -0.42
N VAL A 358 17.56 1.59 0.62
CA VAL A 358 17.20 1.94 1.99
C VAL A 358 18.46 2.23 2.80
N PHE A 359 18.55 3.44 3.33
CA PHE A 359 19.69 3.90 4.11
C PHE A 359 19.97 3.00 5.32
N LEU A 360 18.92 2.62 6.09
CA LEU A 360 19.08 1.78 7.27
C LEU A 360 19.73 0.42 6.94
N PHE A 361 19.32 -0.26 5.87
CA PHE A 361 19.95 -1.51 5.46
C PHE A 361 21.44 -1.34 5.13
N SER A 362 21.78 -0.24 4.48
CA SER A 362 23.16 0.06 4.10
C SER A 362 24.08 0.32 5.29
N VAL A 363 23.55 0.77 6.44
CA VAL A 363 24.34 1.03 7.65
C VAL A 363 24.33 -0.14 8.63
N GLU A 364 23.35 -1.04 8.55
CA GLU A 364 23.27 -2.24 9.41
C GLU A 364 24.17 -3.39 8.94
N THR A 365 24.25 -3.62 7.65
CA THR A 365 24.85 -4.82 7.07
C THR A 365 26.38 -4.88 7.09
N GLY A 366 27.09 -3.91 7.68
CA GLY A 366 28.51 -4.11 7.48
C GLY A 366 29.53 -3.45 8.37
N GLY A 367 29.22 -2.68 9.32
CA GLY A 367 30.29 -1.97 10.08
C GLY A 367 31.25 -1.15 9.19
N LYS A 368 31.24 -1.36 7.89
CA LYS A 368 31.77 -0.51 6.85
C LYS A 368 30.58 0.28 6.34
N TYR A 369 30.40 1.51 6.85
CA TYR A 369 29.49 2.48 6.23
C TYR A 369 29.95 2.61 4.77
N ALA A 370 29.29 1.89 3.88
CA ALA A 370 29.80 1.61 2.58
C ALA A 370 29.88 2.91 1.76
N ARG A 371 31.06 3.15 1.18
CA ARG A 371 31.22 4.13 0.10
C ARG A 371 30.28 3.79 -1.07
N ASP A 372 29.85 2.53 -1.17
CA ASP A 372 29.09 1.96 -2.28
C ASP A 372 27.61 2.31 -2.29
N ILE A 373 27.05 2.94 -1.22
CA ILE A 373 25.66 3.41 -1.21
C ILE A 373 25.37 4.45 -2.31
N PHE A 374 26.41 5.09 -2.84
CA PHE A 374 26.29 6.18 -3.81
C PHE A 374 26.70 5.82 -5.23
N HIS A 375 27.13 4.60 -5.48
CA HIS A 375 27.41 4.15 -6.84
C HIS A 375 26.11 3.59 -7.46
N ASP A 376 25.86 3.96 -8.72
CA ASP A 376 24.72 3.49 -9.53
C ASP A 376 23.34 3.78 -8.93
N VAL A 377 23.10 5.02 -8.48
CA VAL A 377 21.84 5.42 -7.84
C VAL A 377 20.98 6.36 -8.70
N GLU A 378 21.38 6.66 -9.93
CA GLU A 378 20.63 7.63 -10.75
C GLU A 378 19.20 7.17 -11.00
N ASN A 379 19.01 5.96 -11.51
CA ASN A 379 17.68 5.36 -11.74
C ASN A 379 17.17 4.61 -10.50
N MET A 380 17.15 5.28 -9.35
CA MET A 380 16.78 4.69 -8.05
C MET A 380 15.93 5.64 -7.24
N ILE A 381 15.23 5.08 -6.27
CA ILE A 381 14.59 5.81 -5.17
C ILE A 381 15.39 5.56 -3.90
N PHE A 382 15.79 6.62 -3.23
CA PHE A 382 16.56 6.52 -1.99
C PHE A 382 15.68 6.87 -0.79
N TYR A 383 15.61 5.96 0.18
CA TYR A 383 14.80 6.06 1.39
C TYR A 383 15.68 6.18 2.63
N THR A 384 15.20 6.83 3.69
CA THR A 384 15.75 6.62 5.04
C THR A 384 15.40 5.24 5.57
N GLY A 385 14.18 4.86 5.48
CA GLY A 385 13.53 3.58 5.76
C GLY A 385 12.21 3.53 5.00
N THR A 386 11.58 2.37 4.96
CA THR A 386 10.20 2.17 4.46
C THR A 386 9.25 1.98 5.63
N HIS A 387 8.01 1.59 5.37
CA HIS A 387 7.04 1.20 6.39
C HIS A 387 7.44 -0.06 7.17
N ASP A 388 8.34 -0.88 6.63
CA ASP A 388 8.84 -2.14 7.21
C ASP A 388 10.13 -1.99 8.01
N ASN A 389 10.63 -0.78 8.13
CA ASN A 389 11.85 -0.51 8.88
C ASN A 389 11.53 0.20 10.22
N ASP A 390 12.46 0.08 11.17
CA ASP A 390 12.50 1.02 12.27
C ASP A 390 12.53 2.47 11.76
N THR A 391 12.04 3.42 12.55
CA THR A 391 12.37 4.81 12.29
C THR A 391 13.87 5.06 12.51
N VAL A 392 14.41 6.06 11.84
CA VAL A 392 15.82 6.47 12.02
C VAL A 392 16.16 6.69 13.51
N MET A 393 15.26 7.29 14.27
CA MET A 393 15.51 7.59 15.68
C MET A 393 15.35 6.38 16.59
N GLU A 394 14.47 5.45 16.28
CA GLU A 394 14.38 4.16 16.95
C GLU A 394 15.66 3.35 16.75
N TRP A 395 16.09 3.14 15.50
CA TRP A 395 17.34 2.48 15.16
C TRP A 395 18.55 3.15 15.84
N TYR A 396 18.65 4.48 15.74
CA TYR A 396 19.75 5.22 16.37
C TYR A 396 19.74 5.09 17.90
N GLY A 397 18.55 5.02 18.51
CA GLY A 397 18.38 4.82 19.96
C GLY A 397 19.06 3.55 20.47
N ARG A 398 18.97 2.46 19.69
CA ARG A 398 19.52 1.12 20.03
C ARG A 398 21.03 1.01 19.86
N LEU A 399 21.68 1.93 19.15
CA LEU A 399 23.11 1.89 18.94
C LEU A 399 23.90 2.13 20.24
N SER A 400 25.02 1.41 20.40
CA SER A 400 25.99 1.68 21.47
C SER A 400 26.59 3.08 21.34
N THR A 401 27.13 3.61 22.43
CA THR A 401 27.79 4.93 22.44
C THR A 401 28.92 5.02 21.41
N ALA A 402 29.69 3.94 21.26
CA ALA A 402 30.75 3.86 20.26
C ALA A 402 30.22 3.90 18.82
N ALA A 403 29.13 3.15 18.54
CA ALA A 403 28.46 3.14 17.24
C ALA A 403 27.83 4.52 16.92
N LYS A 404 27.14 5.15 17.88
CA LYS A 404 26.62 6.53 17.76
C LYS A 404 27.73 7.54 17.39
N ARG A 405 28.91 7.40 17.97
CA ARG A 405 30.06 8.27 17.66
C ARG A 405 30.59 8.02 16.23
N LYS A 406 30.70 6.74 15.81
CA LYS A 406 31.12 6.38 14.45
C LYS A 406 30.12 6.91 13.43
N PHE A 407 28.82 6.71 13.66
CA PHE A 407 27.75 7.17 12.79
C PHE A 407 27.73 8.69 12.60
N ARG A 408 27.82 9.45 13.69
CA ARG A 408 27.93 10.92 13.60
C ARG A 408 29.17 11.39 12.82
N LYS A 409 30.29 10.65 12.95
CA LYS A 409 31.52 10.90 12.18
C LYS A 409 31.29 10.63 10.68
N PHE A 410 30.62 9.54 10.36
CA PHE A 410 30.23 9.18 8.98
C PHE A 410 29.39 10.29 8.34
N LEU A 411 28.28 10.70 8.95
CA LEU A 411 27.42 11.78 8.46
C LEU A 411 28.21 13.08 8.24
N LYS A 412 29.08 13.44 9.18
CA LYS A 412 29.92 14.65 9.06
C LYS A 412 30.89 14.58 7.88
N ARG A 413 31.52 13.42 7.64
CA ARG A 413 32.46 13.22 6.52
C ARG A 413 31.76 13.29 5.17
N ASN A 414 30.50 12.88 5.10
CA ASN A 414 29.67 12.90 3.91
C ASN A 414 28.81 14.16 3.76
N GLY A 415 29.24 15.28 4.31
CA GLY A 415 28.64 16.60 4.08
C GLY A 415 27.51 16.97 5.03
N ALA A 416 26.92 16.02 5.76
CA ALA A 416 25.84 16.27 6.70
C ALA A 416 26.39 16.72 8.07
N LYS A 417 26.72 18.03 8.20
CA LYS A 417 27.49 18.58 9.32
C LYS A 417 26.64 19.26 10.40
N GLN A 418 25.44 19.75 10.04
CA GLN A 418 24.64 20.64 10.91
C GLN A 418 23.34 19.97 11.36
N GLY A 419 22.82 20.40 12.50
CA GLY A 419 21.54 19.95 13.04
C GLY A 419 21.64 18.70 13.92
N SER A 420 20.48 18.20 14.35
CA SER A 420 20.30 16.94 15.08
C SER A 420 20.75 15.75 14.24
N VAL A 421 20.76 14.55 14.82
CA VAL A 421 21.05 13.32 14.06
C VAL A 421 20.00 13.13 12.97
N LYS A 422 18.73 13.34 13.28
CA LYS A 422 17.63 13.33 12.31
C LYS A 422 17.94 14.26 11.13
N ASP A 423 18.20 15.55 11.38
CA ASP A 423 18.43 16.54 10.32
C ASP A 423 19.62 16.18 9.43
N ARG A 424 20.66 15.57 10.01
CA ARG A 424 21.81 15.08 9.24
C ARG A 424 21.50 13.90 8.38
N VAL A 425 20.67 12.95 8.84
CA VAL A 425 20.23 11.80 8.03
C VAL A 425 19.36 12.30 6.88
N LEU A 426 18.40 13.20 7.16
CA LEU A 426 17.57 13.81 6.12
C LEU A 426 18.41 14.55 5.07
N ALA A 427 19.38 15.37 5.51
CA ALA A 427 20.28 16.09 4.61
C ALA A 427 21.16 15.14 3.77
N TYR A 428 21.61 14.03 4.36
CA TYR A 428 22.37 13.00 3.68
C TYR A 428 21.52 12.30 2.60
N THR A 429 20.31 11.88 2.96
CA THR A 429 19.37 11.21 2.07
C THR A 429 18.97 12.11 0.89
N LEU A 430 18.66 13.38 1.14
CA LEU A 430 18.35 14.33 0.07
C LEU A 430 19.57 14.73 -0.77
N GLY A 431 20.78 14.62 -0.23
CA GLY A 431 22.02 15.03 -0.89
C GLY A 431 22.56 14.04 -1.92
N ASN A 432 21.99 12.83 -2.03
CA ASN A 432 22.43 11.80 -3.00
C ASN A 432 22.04 12.10 -4.45
N GLN A 433 22.49 11.28 -5.42
CA GLN A 433 22.25 11.45 -6.85
C GLN A 433 20.99 10.75 -7.34
N ALA A 434 20.31 9.93 -6.52
CA ALA A 434 19.09 9.24 -6.91
C ALA A 434 18.04 10.22 -7.45
N GLU A 435 17.29 9.80 -8.44
CA GLU A 435 16.25 10.64 -9.05
C GLU A 435 15.18 11.01 -8.01
N TYR A 436 14.75 10.05 -7.22
CA TYR A 436 13.81 10.30 -6.12
C TYR A 436 14.48 10.06 -4.77
N ALA A 437 14.11 10.88 -3.78
CA ALA A 437 14.43 10.65 -2.38
C ALA A 437 13.14 10.77 -1.56
N ILE A 438 12.67 9.64 -1.01
CA ILE A 438 11.40 9.57 -0.29
C ILE A 438 11.67 9.26 1.18
N ILE A 439 11.07 10.02 2.08
CA ILE A 439 11.29 9.91 3.51
C ILE A 439 9.96 9.69 4.23
N PRO A 440 9.84 8.65 5.08
CA PRO A 440 8.68 8.49 5.94
C PRO A 440 8.42 9.75 6.78
N LEU A 441 7.16 10.17 6.89
CA LEU A 441 6.82 11.34 7.71
C LEU A 441 7.27 11.14 9.16
N ALA A 442 7.22 9.94 9.70
CA ALA A 442 7.72 9.61 11.03
C ALA A 442 9.18 9.97 11.22
N ASP A 443 10.05 9.78 10.22
CA ASP A 443 11.45 10.17 10.24
C ASP A 443 11.62 11.69 10.14
N ILE A 444 10.81 12.36 9.33
CA ILE A 444 10.81 13.84 9.25
C ILE A 444 10.43 14.44 10.60
N LEU A 445 9.45 13.86 11.29
CA LEU A 445 9.03 14.26 12.63
C LEU A 445 10.08 13.91 13.71
N GLY A 446 10.99 12.99 13.43
CA GLY A 446 11.99 12.49 14.38
C GLY A 446 11.40 11.60 15.45
N LEU A 447 10.33 10.86 15.11
CA LEU A 447 9.71 9.90 16.01
C LEU A 447 10.62 8.70 16.23
N GLY A 448 10.50 8.08 17.40
CA GLY A 448 11.13 6.81 17.73
C GLY A 448 10.16 5.65 17.43
N LYS A 449 10.10 4.69 18.36
CA LYS A 449 9.23 3.50 18.25
C LYS A 449 7.75 3.84 18.04
N GLU A 450 7.32 5.00 18.53
CA GLU A 450 5.94 5.48 18.38
C GLU A 450 5.55 5.82 16.93
N GLY A 451 6.52 5.98 16.05
CA GLY A 451 6.31 6.22 14.61
C GLY A 451 6.49 4.98 13.73
N HIS A 452 6.74 3.82 14.34
CA HIS A 452 6.91 2.54 13.64
C HIS A 452 5.58 2.09 13.05
N ILE A 453 5.60 1.67 11.78
CA ILE A 453 4.38 1.29 11.05
C ILE A 453 4.18 -0.21 11.08
N ASN A 454 5.18 -1.00 10.66
CA ASN A 454 5.08 -2.45 10.55
C ASN A 454 6.38 -3.15 10.96
N THR A 455 6.24 -4.31 11.60
CA THR A 455 7.34 -5.24 11.88
C THR A 455 7.14 -6.49 11.03
N PRO A 456 7.93 -6.69 9.96
CA PRO A 456 7.81 -7.85 9.08
C PRO A 456 7.82 -9.17 9.84
N GLY A 457 7.02 -10.14 9.38
CA GLY A 457 6.90 -11.46 10.00
C GLY A 457 6.05 -11.48 11.27
N THR A 458 5.39 -10.38 11.64
CA THR A 458 4.43 -10.31 12.76
C THR A 458 3.03 -9.94 12.26
N ILE A 459 1.99 -10.33 13.01
CA ILE A 459 0.58 -10.10 12.65
C ILE A 459 -0.13 -9.39 13.78
N GLY A 460 -1.03 -8.45 13.42
CA GLY A 460 -1.84 -7.70 14.37
C GLY A 460 -1.13 -6.54 15.04
N SER A 461 -1.72 -6.02 16.13
CA SER A 461 -1.18 -4.86 16.86
C SER A 461 0.28 -5.06 17.31
N PRO A 462 1.14 -4.04 17.18
CA PRO A 462 0.85 -2.64 16.83
C PRO A 462 1.01 -2.30 15.33
N ASN A 463 1.10 -3.29 14.45
CA ASN A 463 1.32 -3.03 13.02
C ASN A 463 0.14 -2.27 12.41
N TRP A 464 0.47 -1.36 11.48
CA TRP A 464 -0.47 -0.57 10.67
C TRP A 464 -1.32 0.45 11.46
N GLU A 465 -1.08 0.57 12.78
CA GLU A 465 -1.89 1.40 13.68
C GLU A 465 -1.37 2.84 13.86
N TRP A 466 -0.15 3.15 13.38
CA TRP A 466 0.40 4.49 13.56
C TRP A 466 -0.52 5.57 12.97
N HIS A 467 -0.79 6.62 13.76
CA HIS A 467 -1.68 7.72 13.39
C HIS A 467 -1.14 9.05 13.89
N LEU A 468 -1.19 10.07 13.03
CA LEU A 468 -0.77 11.43 13.36
C LEU A 468 -1.93 12.14 14.11
N PRO A 469 -1.72 12.59 15.35
CA PRO A 469 -2.80 13.16 16.15
C PRO A 469 -3.30 14.52 15.63
N ASP A 470 -2.42 15.33 15.05
CA ASP A 470 -2.70 16.62 14.41
C ASP A 470 -1.52 17.06 13.53
N PHE A 471 -1.66 18.14 12.78
CA PHE A 471 -0.61 18.65 11.90
C PHE A 471 0.39 19.61 12.56
N VAL A 472 0.23 19.98 13.83
CA VAL A 472 1.05 21.03 14.48
C VAL A 472 2.56 20.75 14.39
N GLN A 473 2.96 19.51 14.71
CA GLN A 473 4.37 19.12 14.58
C GLN A 473 4.76 18.95 13.10
N ALA A 474 3.89 18.39 12.28
CA ALA A 474 4.15 18.14 10.87
C ALA A 474 4.40 19.44 10.10
N GLU A 475 3.62 20.49 10.31
CA GLU A 475 3.82 21.81 9.69
C GLU A 475 5.22 22.37 9.95
N LYS A 476 5.68 22.31 11.21
CA LYS A 476 6.99 22.80 11.59
C LYS A 476 8.13 21.98 10.96
N GLU A 477 8.02 20.67 11.04
CA GLU A 477 9.10 19.77 10.58
C GLU A 477 9.14 19.67 9.04
N LEU A 478 7.99 19.69 8.36
CA LEU A 478 7.92 19.81 6.90
C LEU A 478 8.51 21.14 6.41
N ALA A 479 8.32 22.25 7.12
CA ALA A 479 8.99 23.51 6.77
C ALA A 479 10.51 23.41 6.86
N SER A 480 11.05 22.64 7.81
CA SER A 480 12.48 22.35 7.89
C SER A 480 12.95 21.43 6.78
N TYR A 481 12.15 20.42 6.45
CA TYR A 481 12.38 19.50 5.34
C TYR A 481 12.39 20.22 3.99
N GLY A 482 11.43 21.12 3.75
CA GLY A 482 11.38 21.95 2.53
C GLY A 482 12.63 22.81 2.32
N ARG A 483 13.18 23.39 3.39
CA ARG A 483 14.47 24.10 3.29
C ARG A 483 15.64 23.18 2.89
N LEU A 484 15.63 21.94 3.35
CA LEU A 484 16.62 20.94 2.93
C LEU A 484 16.43 20.52 1.46
N ILE A 485 15.18 20.34 1.00
CA ILE A 485 14.85 20.05 -0.40
C ILE A 485 15.45 21.11 -1.31
N VAL A 486 15.15 22.39 -1.06
CA VAL A 486 15.68 23.51 -1.84
C VAL A 486 17.22 23.54 -1.81
N LYS A 487 17.80 23.39 -0.61
CA LYS A 487 19.28 23.40 -0.45
C LYS A 487 19.97 22.26 -1.20
N THR A 488 19.33 21.13 -1.39
CA THR A 488 19.88 19.95 -2.09
C THR A 488 19.53 19.90 -3.58
N GLY A 489 18.78 20.89 -4.09
CA GLY A 489 18.39 20.99 -5.49
C GLY A 489 17.41 19.90 -5.92
N ARG A 490 16.42 19.60 -5.09
CA ARG A 490 15.34 18.61 -5.36
C ARG A 490 13.95 19.26 -5.44
N SER A 491 13.88 20.52 -5.81
CA SER A 491 12.61 21.27 -5.91
C SER A 491 12.14 21.41 -7.35
#